data_73382abe10538c43c111cbcb64657cfc
#
_entry.id   73382abe10538c43c111cbcb64657cfc
#
_cell.length_a   1.000
_cell.length_b   1.000
_cell.length_c   1.000
_cell.angle_alpha   90.00
_cell.angle_beta   90.00
_cell.angle_gamma   90.00
#
_symmetry.space_group_name_H-M   'P 1'
#
loop_
_entity.id
_entity.type
_entity.pdbx_description
1 polymer ?
#
loop_
_entity_poly.entity_id
_entity_poly.type
_entity_poly.pdbx_seq_one_letter_code
_entity_poly.pdbx_strand_id
1 'polypeptide(L)'
;TDKNHNVRLTRVDLLCIAVVTLLYGIVAFTNLGDHETANTTWTPQNGESAVFETDDAYSEIFYLPGIAPADNGIGQRVGTNMKIEVSNDQINWTTAAENTDGSVYAWKNVSVAAVGKYIRITSMCDDLAINEFALKKTDGTGFATLTAVSGNAWQLTDEQNTVPLYPSYMNSTYFDEIYHARTAYEHILGLEPYENTHPTLGKLIISVGIRIFGMNPFGWRFMGTLFGVLMLPALYHFLKRLFGSTFLCTAGTVLFAFDFMHYVQTRIATIDTYAVFFIILMYDAMLVFIQHDLKTDSFKKLLPSLLLSGIFMGLGNWTRSNSEIC
;
A
#
# COMPACT_ATOMS: atom_id res chain seq x y z
N THR A 1 50.26 7.10 -1.12
CA THR A 1 49.00 7.28 -1.84
C THR A 1 48.02 7.95 -0.88
N ASP A 2 47.78 9.24 -1.11
CA ASP A 2 46.82 10.04 -0.34
C ASP A 2 45.44 9.37 -0.35
N LYS A 3 45.07 8.72 0.74
CA LYS A 3 43.75 8.14 0.91
C LYS A 3 42.78 9.30 1.24
N ASN A 4 42.36 10.00 0.20
CA ASN A 4 41.38 11.07 0.33
C ASN A 4 40.00 10.42 0.60
N HIS A 5 39.62 10.29 1.85
CA HIS A 5 38.40 9.63 2.32
C HIS A 5 37.10 10.31 1.88
N ASN A 6 37.17 11.50 1.26
CA ASN A 6 36.02 12.24 0.79
C ASN A 6 35.72 11.92 -0.67
N VAL A 7 34.58 11.32 -0.94
CA VAL A 7 34.05 11.20 -2.29
C VAL A 7 33.82 12.60 -2.86
N ARG A 8 34.56 12.95 -3.92
CA ARG A 8 34.31 14.18 -4.65
C ARG A 8 33.43 13.86 -5.87
N LEU A 9 32.15 14.23 -5.77
CA LEU A 9 31.27 14.19 -6.92
C LEU A 9 31.63 15.33 -7.87
N THR A 10 31.89 15.00 -9.11
CA THR A 10 32.09 15.99 -10.17
C THR A 10 30.75 16.54 -10.67
N ARG A 11 30.77 17.61 -11.45
CA ARG A 11 29.55 18.11 -12.10
C ARG A 11 28.91 17.08 -13.01
N VAL A 12 29.72 16.21 -13.64
CA VAL A 12 29.23 15.11 -14.48
C VAL A 12 28.53 14.04 -13.62
N ASP A 13 29.09 13.70 -12.46
CA ASP A 13 28.44 12.76 -11.52
C ASP A 13 27.06 13.27 -11.10
N LEU A 14 26.98 14.56 -10.71
CA LEU A 14 25.71 15.18 -10.30
C LEU A 14 24.67 15.18 -11.44
N LEU A 15 25.12 15.44 -12.68
CA LEU A 15 24.25 15.38 -13.85
C LEU A 15 23.75 13.94 -14.09
N CYS A 16 24.64 12.95 -14.03
CA CYS A 16 24.25 11.54 -14.19
C CYS A 16 23.25 11.10 -13.11
N ILE A 17 23.51 11.41 -11.84
CA ILE A 17 22.58 11.15 -10.74
C ILE A 17 21.21 11.78 -11.03
N ALA A 18 21.19 13.07 -11.35
CA ALA A 18 19.95 13.80 -11.59
C ALA A 18 19.15 13.22 -12.75
N VAL A 19 19.82 12.92 -13.88
CA VAL A 19 19.14 12.38 -15.07
C VAL A 19 18.57 10.98 -14.78
N VAL A 20 19.37 10.06 -14.23
CA VAL A 20 18.91 8.69 -13.94
C VAL A 20 17.79 8.70 -12.93
N THR A 21 17.93 9.46 -11.83
CA THR A 21 16.93 9.56 -10.77
C THR A 21 15.62 10.17 -11.29
N LEU A 22 15.70 11.23 -12.10
CA LEU A 22 14.52 11.88 -12.65
C LEU A 22 13.78 10.97 -13.64
N LEU A 23 14.51 10.36 -14.59
CA LEU A 23 13.90 9.45 -15.58
C LEU A 23 13.24 8.25 -14.89
N TYR A 24 13.95 7.62 -13.96
CA TYR A 24 13.36 6.53 -13.19
C TYR A 24 12.16 6.99 -12.37
N GLY A 25 12.25 8.14 -11.70
CA GLY A 25 11.14 8.69 -10.90
C GLY A 25 9.88 8.91 -11.73
N ILE A 26 10.01 9.48 -12.95
CA ILE A 26 8.87 9.64 -13.86
C ILE A 26 8.24 8.28 -14.18
N VAL A 27 9.05 7.29 -14.54
CA VAL A 27 8.55 5.94 -14.86
C VAL A 27 7.94 5.26 -13.64
N ALA A 28 8.59 5.37 -12.48
CA ALA A 28 8.16 4.72 -11.25
C ALA A 28 6.83 5.26 -10.70
N PHE A 29 6.56 6.57 -10.83
CA PHE A 29 5.31 7.18 -10.39
C PHE A 29 4.19 7.13 -11.45
N THR A 30 4.48 6.78 -12.69
CA THR A 30 3.45 6.63 -13.73
C THR A 30 2.62 5.39 -13.48
N ASN A 31 1.28 5.51 -13.49
CA ASN A 31 0.34 4.41 -13.23
C ASN A 31 0.67 3.66 -11.92
N LEU A 32 0.95 4.39 -10.85
CA LEU A 32 1.27 3.81 -9.55
C LEU A 32 0.02 3.25 -8.85
N GLY A 33 -1.13 3.85 -9.09
CA GLY A 33 -2.42 3.48 -8.55
C GLY A 33 -3.42 4.64 -8.65
N ASP A 34 -4.69 4.34 -8.44
CA ASP A 34 -5.75 5.35 -8.43
C ASP A 34 -5.60 6.28 -7.22
N HIS A 35 -5.98 7.55 -7.41
CA HIS A 35 -5.90 8.59 -6.39
C HIS A 35 -7.16 8.69 -5.52
N GLU A 36 -8.19 7.91 -5.86
CA GLU A 36 -9.47 7.86 -5.16
C GLU A 36 -9.85 6.41 -4.84
N THR A 37 -10.54 6.23 -3.74
CA THR A 37 -11.22 4.98 -3.36
C THR A 37 -12.33 5.32 -2.38
N ALA A 38 -13.36 4.48 -2.27
CA ALA A 38 -14.42 4.69 -1.31
C ALA A 38 -13.89 4.53 0.12
N ASN A 39 -14.20 5.48 0.99
CA ASN A 39 -13.71 5.59 2.35
C ASN A 39 -14.81 5.74 3.41
N THR A 40 -16.03 6.05 3.02
CA THR A 40 -17.19 5.99 3.94
C THR A 40 -17.56 4.54 4.17
N THR A 41 -17.81 4.16 5.43
CA THR A 41 -17.97 2.75 5.80
C THR A 41 -19.33 2.50 6.43
N TRP A 42 -20.10 1.59 5.85
CA TRP A 42 -21.30 1.05 6.46
C TRP A 42 -20.93 -0.02 7.50
N THR A 43 -21.41 0.17 8.74
CA THR A 43 -21.07 -0.68 9.90
C THR A 43 -22.34 -1.14 10.62
N PRO A 44 -23.11 -2.06 10.03
CA PRO A 44 -24.36 -2.54 10.62
C PRO A 44 -24.14 -3.46 11.82
N GLN A 45 -25.18 -3.64 12.63
CA GLN A 45 -25.22 -4.73 13.60
C GLN A 45 -25.56 -6.06 12.93
N ASN A 46 -25.26 -7.18 13.59
CA ASN A 46 -25.62 -8.51 13.11
C ASN A 46 -27.15 -8.62 12.90
N GLY A 47 -27.56 -9.08 11.73
CA GLY A 47 -28.96 -9.15 11.31
C GLY A 47 -29.55 -7.85 10.78
N GLU A 48 -28.87 -6.72 10.90
CA GLU A 48 -29.29 -5.47 10.25
C GLU A 48 -29.18 -5.58 8.74
N SER A 49 -30.14 -4.98 8.02
CA SER A 49 -30.18 -5.05 6.57
C SER A 49 -30.52 -3.71 5.93
N ALA A 50 -30.03 -3.54 4.70
CA ALA A 50 -30.41 -2.46 3.81
C ALA A 50 -31.05 -3.04 2.54
N VAL A 51 -32.06 -2.35 2.03
CA VAL A 51 -32.77 -2.74 0.80
C VAL A 51 -32.67 -1.62 -0.21
N PHE A 52 -32.22 -1.98 -1.40
CA PHE A 52 -32.16 -1.12 -2.57
C PHE A 52 -33.08 -1.62 -3.66
N GLU A 53 -33.52 -0.70 -4.52
CA GLU A 53 -34.29 -0.98 -5.73
C GLU A 53 -33.50 -0.57 -6.97
N THR A 54 -33.60 -1.36 -8.05
CA THR A 54 -33.09 -1.00 -9.36
C THR A 54 -34.02 -1.51 -10.46
N ASP A 55 -34.15 -0.73 -11.52
CA ASP A 55 -34.83 -1.15 -12.77
C ASP A 55 -33.80 -1.61 -13.84
N ASP A 56 -32.51 -1.47 -13.56
CA ASP A 56 -31.44 -1.90 -14.46
C ASP A 56 -31.22 -3.42 -14.39
N ALA A 57 -30.93 -4.04 -15.55
CA ALA A 57 -30.48 -5.44 -15.58
C ALA A 57 -29.00 -5.54 -15.20
N TYR A 58 -28.66 -6.41 -14.26
CA TYR A 58 -27.31 -6.61 -13.75
C TYR A 58 -26.89 -8.08 -13.73
N SER A 59 -25.58 -8.34 -13.69
CA SER A 59 -25.01 -9.70 -13.73
C SER A 59 -23.94 -9.95 -12.67
N GLU A 60 -23.35 -8.90 -12.13
CA GLU A 60 -22.30 -8.99 -11.11
C GLU A 60 -22.55 -8.02 -9.96
N ILE A 61 -22.17 -8.45 -8.77
CA ILE A 61 -22.14 -7.65 -7.56
C ILE A 61 -20.70 -7.23 -7.32
N PHE A 62 -20.49 -5.94 -7.05
CA PHE A 62 -19.21 -5.36 -6.63
C PHE A 62 -19.35 -4.84 -5.22
N TYR A 63 -18.32 -5.04 -4.39
CA TYR A 63 -18.23 -4.45 -3.07
C TYR A 63 -16.79 -4.23 -2.66
N LEU A 64 -16.58 -3.22 -1.79
CA LEU A 64 -15.28 -2.88 -1.25
C LEU A 64 -15.31 -3.06 0.28
N PRO A 65 -14.63 -4.08 0.83
CA PRO A 65 -14.45 -4.20 2.28
C PRO A 65 -13.62 -3.06 2.84
N GLY A 66 -14.04 -2.53 3.98
CA GLY A 66 -13.42 -1.40 4.67
C GLY A 66 -12.89 -1.74 6.05
N ILE A 67 -12.50 -0.70 6.79
CA ILE A 67 -12.09 -0.75 8.19
C ILE A 67 -12.79 0.39 8.93
N ALA A 68 -13.38 0.10 10.07
CA ALA A 68 -13.93 1.11 10.97
C ALA A 68 -13.57 0.79 12.44
N PRO A 69 -13.49 1.78 13.32
CA PRO A 69 -13.47 1.55 14.75
C PRO A 69 -14.72 0.78 15.21
N ALA A 70 -14.56 -0.11 16.20
CA ALA A 70 -15.72 -0.74 16.83
C ALA A 70 -16.52 0.29 17.65
N ASP A 71 -17.84 0.06 17.78
CA ASP A 71 -18.77 1.01 18.43
C ASP A 71 -18.42 1.31 19.89
N ASN A 72 -17.80 0.36 20.58
CA ASN A 72 -17.35 0.51 21.96
C ASN A 72 -15.98 1.22 22.08
N GLY A 73 -15.39 1.66 20.98
CA GLY A 73 -14.06 2.28 20.91
C GLY A 73 -12.90 1.32 21.20
N ILE A 74 -13.16 0.02 21.34
CA ILE A 74 -12.13 -1.02 21.56
C ILE A 74 -12.18 -2.01 20.41
N GLY A 75 -11.06 -2.12 19.67
CA GLY A 75 -10.98 -3.00 18.50
C GLY A 75 -11.48 -2.34 17.20
N GLN A 76 -11.67 -3.16 16.21
CA GLN A 76 -12.00 -2.72 14.84
C GLN A 76 -13.09 -3.58 14.22
N ARG A 77 -13.82 -3.01 13.26
CA ARG A 77 -14.73 -3.70 12.38
C ARG A 77 -14.04 -3.92 11.04
N VAL A 78 -13.93 -5.17 10.64
CA VAL A 78 -13.26 -5.61 9.40
C VAL A 78 -13.94 -6.85 8.80
N GLY A 79 -15.10 -7.20 9.34
CA GLY A 79 -15.88 -8.34 8.87
C GLY A 79 -16.40 -8.12 7.46
N THR A 80 -16.59 -9.21 6.73
CA THR A 80 -17.17 -9.21 5.40
C THR A 80 -18.29 -10.25 5.27
N ASN A 81 -18.66 -10.87 6.39
CA ASN A 81 -19.71 -11.89 6.38
C ASN A 81 -21.08 -11.23 6.21
N MET A 82 -21.57 -11.27 4.98
CA MET A 82 -22.86 -10.72 4.59
C MET A 82 -23.60 -11.68 3.67
N LYS A 83 -24.93 -11.57 3.70
CA LYS A 83 -25.83 -12.26 2.78
C LYS A 83 -26.48 -11.25 1.85
N ILE A 84 -26.48 -11.54 0.56
CA ILE A 84 -27.12 -10.71 -0.46
C ILE A 84 -28.24 -11.50 -1.06
N GLU A 85 -29.46 -10.97 -0.97
CA GLU A 85 -30.69 -11.60 -1.44
C GLU A 85 -31.41 -10.67 -2.40
N VAL A 86 -32.16 -11.25 -3.33
CA VAL A 86 -32.93 -10.51 -4.33
C VAL A 86 -34.41 -10.93 -4.28
N SER A 87 -35.28 -9.99 -4.64
CA SER A 87 -36.73 -10.20 -4.69
C SER A 87 -37.38 -9.33 -5.77
N ASN A 88 -38.54 -9.74 -6.25
CA ASN A 88 -39.39 -8.90 -7.10
C ASN A 88 -40.61 -8.31 -6.36
N ASP A 89 -40.91 -8.79 -5.15
CA ASP A 89 -42.11 -8.43 -4.38
C ASP A 89 -41.81 -8.01 -2.93
N GLN A 90 -40.55 -8.01 -2.52
CA GLN A 90 -40.08 -7.76 -1.15
C GLN A 90 -40.58 -8.77 -0.09
N ILE A 91 -41.21 -9.85 -0.52
CA ILE A 91 -41.75 -10.91 0.34
C ILE A 91 -40.95 -12.19 0.17
N ASN A 92 -40.78 -12.62 -1.06
CA ASN A 92 -40.04 -13.83 -1.42
C ASN A 92 -38.61 -13.46 -1.79
N TRP A 93 -37.65 -13.85 -0.94
CA TRP A 93 -36.24 -13.54 -1.12
C TRP A 93 -35.44 -14.78 -1.53
N THR A 94 -34.60 -14.63 -2.52
CA THR A 94 -33.67 -15.66 -3.03
C THR A 94 -32.24 -15.21 -2.81
N THR A 95 -31.38 -16.06 -2.27
CA THR A 95 -29.97 -15.76 -2.09
C THR A 95 -29.29 -15.57 -3.44
N ALA A 96 -28.69 -14.41 -3.65
CA ALA A 96 -27.93 -14.06 -4.87
C ALA A 96 -26.43 -14.27 -4.66
N ALA A 97 -25.91 -13.97 -3.47
CA ALA A 97 -24.52 -14.19 -3.09
C ALA A 97 -24.36 -14.24 -1.57
N GLU A 98 -23.32 -14.92 -1.13
CA GLU A 98 -22.80 -14.89 0.24
C GLU A 98 -21.30 -14.63 0.18
N ASN A 99 -20.76 -13.87 1.12
CA ASN A 99 -19.34 -13.57 1.15
C ASN A 99 -18.73 -13.63 2.54
N THR A 100 -17.50 -14.14 2.60
CA THR A 100 -16.67 -14.27 3.81
C THR A 100 -15.20 -13.86 3.58
N ASP A 101 -14.86 -13.26 2.42
CA ASP A 101 -13.49 -12.83 2.14
C ASP A 101 -13.16 -11.51 2.84
N GLY A 102 -12.20 -11.53 3.76
CA GLY A 102 -11.79 -10.43 4.62
C GLY A 102 -10.69 -9.51 4.08
N SER A 103 -10.37 -9.53 2.78
CA SER A 103 -9.36 -8.64 2.20
C SER A 103 -9.87 -7.22 2.10
N VAL A 104 -9.44 -6.33 3.02
CA VAL A 104 -9.85 -4.93 3.06
C VAL A 104 -9.19 -4.09 1.96
N TYR A 105 -9.90 -3.07 1.49
CA TYR A 105 -9.49 -2.20 0.37
C TYR A 105 -9.10 -2.94 -0.91
N ALA A 106 -9.73 -4.11 -1.12
CA ALA A 106 -9.63 -4.88 -2.35
C ALA A 106 -11.02 -5.10 -2.93
N TRP A 107 -11.29 -4.53 -4.09
CA TRP A 107 -12.56 -4.71 -4.77
C TRP A 107 -12.85 -6.18 -5.05
N LYS A 108 -14.02 -6.61 -4.67
CA LYS A 108 -14.54 -7.95 -4.93
C LYS A 108 -15.65 -7.87 -5.95
N ASN A 109 -15.68 -8.84 -6.86
CA ASN A 109 -16.79 -9.02 -7.77
C ASN A 109 -17.26 -10.48 -7.75
N VAL A 110 -18.57 -10.65 -7.69
CA VAL A 110 -19.23 -11.95 -7.63
C VAL A 110 -20.36 -12.00 -8.65
N SER A 111 -20.40 -13.04 -9.46
CA SER A 111 -21.54 -13.27 -10.36
C SER A 111 -22.78 -13.61 -9.55
N VAL A 112 -23.92 -13.02 -9.92
CA VAL A 112 -25.18 -13.27 -9.22
C VAL A 112 -25.75 -14.64 -9.57
N ALA A 113 -26.23 -15.38 -8.56
CA ALA A 113 -26.96 -16.64 -8.75
C ALA A 113 -28.43 -16.40 -9.07
N ALA A 114 -28.98 -15.23 -8.71
CA ALA A 114 -30.34 -14.82 -8.98
C ALA A 114 -30.41 -13.31 -9.17
N VAL A 115 -31.41 -12.84 -9.92
CA VAL A 115 -31.67 -11.40 -10.13
C VAL A 115 -33.08 -11.04 -9.68
N GLY A 116 -33.27 -9.79 -9.26
CA GLY A 116 -34.55 -9.27 -8.83
C GLY A 116 -34.53 -7.75 -8.84
N LYS A 117 -35.71 -7.12 -8.73
CA LYS A 117 -35.86 -5.67 -8.67
C LYS A 117 -35.31 -5.08 -7.34
N TYR A 118 -35.47 -5.82 -6.25
CA TYR A 118 -35.03 -5.43 -4.91
C TYR A 118 -33.82 -6.26 -4.49
N ILE A 119 -32.85 -5.58 -3.90
CA ILE A 119 -31.61 -6.17 -3.41
C ILE A 119 -31.52 -5.90 -1.91
N ARG A 120 -31.41 -6.95 -1.10
CA ARG A 120 -31.22 -6.86 0.35
C ARG A 120 -29.81 -7.32 0.72
N ILE A 121 -29.09 -6.46 1.43
CA ILE A 121 -27.79 -6.77 2.03
C ILE A 121 -28.00 -6.90 3.53
N THR A 122 -27.70 -8.07 4.08
CA THR A 122 -27.88 -8.36 5.51
C THR A 122 -26.52 -8.70 6.13
N SER A 123 -26.18 -8.03 7.24
CA SER A 123 -25.00 -8.38 8.02
C SER A 123 -25.20 -9.72 8.73
N MET A 124 -24.22 -10.59 8.62
CA MET A 124 -24.19 -11.89 9.28
C MET A 124 -23.13 -11.95 10.41
N CYS A 125 -22.59 -10.80 10.81
CA CYS A 125 -21.61 -10.65 11.89
C CYS A 125 -21.73 -9.25 12.55
N ASP A 126 -21.15 -9.11 13.73
CA ASP A 126 -21.18 -7.84 14.47
C ASP A 126 -20.09 -6.84 14.03
N ASP A 127 -19.15 -7.29 13.22
CA ASP A 127 -17.98 -6.53 12.78
C ASP A 127 -17.97 -6.21 11.28
N LEU A 128 -19.11 -6.35 10.57
CA LEU A 128 -19.22 -6.01 9.16
C LEU A 128 -18.78 -4.56 8.89
N ALA A 129 -17.94 -4.37 7.86
CA ALA A 129 -17.47 -3.07 7.41
C ALA A 129 -17.33 -3.06 5.89
N ILE A 130 -18.22 -2.38 5.19
CA ILE A 130 -18.25 -2.28 3.73
C ILE A 130 -18.23 -0.80 3.34
N ASN A 131 -17.27 -0.42 2.49
CA ASN A 131 -17.14 0.96 2.05
C ASN A 131 -18.08 1.29 0.89
N GLU A 132 -18.24 0.36 -0.06
CA GLU A 132 -19.03 0.65 -1.25
C GLU A 132 -19.63 -0.64 -1.83
N PHE A 133 -20.79 -0.51 -2.47
CA PHE A 133 -21.52 -1.60 -3.11
C PHE A 133 -22.08 -1.15 -4.45
N ALA A 134 -21.95 -1.96 -5.48
CA ALA A 134 -22.51 -1.67 -6.81
C ALA A 134 -22.94 -2.93 -7.54
N LEU A 135 -23.85 -2.77 -8.49
CA LEU A 135 -24.31 -3.82 -9.40
C LEU A 135 -23.88 -3.48 -10.82
N LYS A 136 -23.04 -4.32 -11.44
CA LYS A 136 -22.59 -4.14 -12.82
C LYS A 136 -23.69 -4.53 -13.79
N LYS A 137 -24.00 -3.64 -14.73
CA LYS A 137 -25.00 -3.88 -15.77
C LYS A 137 -24.61 -5.05 -16.68
N THR A 138 -25.61 -5.79 -17.15
CA THR A 138 -25.41 -6.95 -18.06
C THR A 138 -24.76 -6.56 -19.38
N ASP A 139 -24.95 -5.34 -19.86
CA ASP A 139 -24.36 -4.81 -21.07
C ASP A 139 -22.89 -4.37 -20.90
N GLY A 140 -22.39 -4.39 -19.67
CA GLY A 140 -21.02 -4.00 -19.31
C GLY A 140 -20.72 -2.50 -19.41
N THR A 141 -21.73 -1.64 -19.64
CA THR A 141 -21.55 -0.20 -19.87
C THR A 141 -21.31 0.59 -18.58
N GLY A 142 -21.51 -0.01 -17.41
CA GLY A 142 -21.36 0.65 -16.12
C GLY A 142 -22.13 -0.05 -15.02
N PHE A 143 -22.55 0.72 -14.03
CA PHE A 143 -23.24 0.21 -12.83
C PHE A 143 -24.71 0.63 -12.83
N ALA A 144 -25.55 -0.20 -12.23
CA ALA A 144 -26.97 0.03 -12.05
C ALA A 144 -27.20 1.17 -11.05
N THR A 145 -28.24 1.98 -11.32
CA THR A 145 -28.67 2.98 -10.35
C THR A 145 -29.41 2.29 -9.20
N LEU A 146 -28.93 2.48 -7.99
CA LEU A 146 -29.52 1.95 -6.77
C LEU A 146 -30.30 3.03 -6.03
N THR A 147 -31.55 2.76 -5.71
CA THR A 147 -32.39 3.64 -4.90
C THR A 147 -32.66 2.98 -3.55
N ALA A 148 -32.31 3.66 -2.44
CA ALA A 148 -32.59 3.12 -1.11
C ALA A 148 -34.08 3.01 -0.83
N VAL A 149 -34.55 1.83 -0.40
CA VAL A 149 -35.92 1.54 -0.04
C VAL A 149 -36.09 1.47 1.48
N SER A 150 -35.17 0.79 2.17
CA SER A 150 -35.18 0.68 3.64
C SER A 150 -33.77 0.43 4.17
N GLY A 151 -33.60 0.70 5.48
CA GLY A 151 -32.29 0.64 6.15
C GLY A 151 -31.50 1.96 5.96
N ASN A 152 -30.58 2.21 6.87
CA ASN A 152 -29.71 3.38 6.83
C ASN A 152 -28.32 2.96 6.36
N ALA A 153 -28.14 2.81 5.06
CA ALA A 153 -26.92 2.31 4.46
C ALA A 153 -26.50 3.15 3.23
N TRP A 154 -26.67 4.47 3.34
CA TRP A 154 -26.28 5.41 2.26
C TRP A 154 -24.79 5.32 1.92
N GLN A 155 -23.94 4.92 2.88
CA GLN A 155 -22.51 4.70 2.69
C GLN A 155 -22.19 3.59 1.69
N LEU A 156 -23.16 2.74 1.35
CA LEU A 156 -22.95 1.67 0.34
C LEU A 156 -23.07 2.17 -1.09
N THR A 157 -23.50 3.43 -1.30
CA THR A 157 -23.80 3.93 -2.65
C THR A 157 -23.44 5.41 -2.86
N ASP A 158 -22.67 6.00 -1.95
CA ASP A 158 -22.34 7.43 -1.99
C ASP A 158 -21.07 7.75 -2.79
N GLU A 159 -20.23 6.76 -3.03
CA GLU A 159 -18.95 6.92 -3.74
C GLU A 159 -18.90 6.08 -5.04
N GLN A 160 -20.03 5.94 -5.74
CA GLN A 160 -20.18 5.12 -6.97
C GLN A 160 -19.20 5.48 -8.10
N ASN A 161 -18.68 6.70 -8.12
CA ASN A 161 -17.65 7.13 -9.08
C ASN A 161 -16.29 6.44 -8.84
N THR A 162 -16.08 5.84 -7.68
CA THR A 162 -14.84 5.11 -7.34
C THR A 162 -14.89 3.63 -7.75
N VAL A 163 -16.07 3.12 -8.15
CA VAL A 163 -16.25 1.71 -8.50
C VAL A 163 -15.58 1.40 -9.84
N PRO A 164 -14.58 0.51 -9.88
CA PRO A 164 -13.90 0.19 -11.12
C PRO A 164 -14.70 -0.76 -11.98
N LEU A 165 -14.75 -0.54 -13.30
CA LEU A 165 -15.36 -1.51 -14.24
C LEU A 165 -14.68 -2.89 -14.17
N TYR A 166 -13.39 -2.90 -13.84
CA TYR A 166 -12.57 -4.11 -13.68
C TYR A 166 -11.64 -3.95 -12.48
N PRO A 167 -11.82 -4.70 -11.39
CA PRO A 167 -10.89 -4.73 -10.28
C PRO A 167 -9.48 -5.10 -10.73
N SER A 168 -8.51 -4.35 -10.26
CA SER A 168 -7.10 -4.54 -10.62
C SER A 168 -6.19 -3.99 -9.53
N TYR A 169 -4.87 -4.19 -9.69
CA TYR A 169 -3.88 -3.57 -8.80
C TYR A 169 -3.98 -2.03 -8.78
N MET A 170 -4.57 -1.40 -9.81
CA MET A 170 -4.72 0.06 -9.86
C MET A 170 -5.68 0.59 -8.80
N ASN A 171 -6.70 -0.17 -8.43
CA ASN A 171 -7.80 0.26 -7.55
C ASN A 171 -7.99 -0.61 -6.30
N SER A 172 -7.11 -1.57 -6.07
CA SER A 172 -7.20 -2.51 -4.96
C SER A 172 -5.85 -2.72 -4.29
N THR A 173 -5.85 -3.17 -3.04
CA THR A 173 -4.66 -3.74 -2.41
C THR A 173 -4.24 -5.01 -3.14
N TYR A 174 -2.94 -5.21 -3.28
CA TYR A 174 -2.34 -6.30 -4.02
C TYR A 174 -1.18 -6.91 -3.23
N PHE A 175 -1.04 -8.23 -3.25
CA PHE A 175 0.02 -8.97 -2.56
C PHE A 175 0.09 -8.60 -1.06
N ASP A 176 1.25 -8.27 -0.51
CA ASP A 176 1.44 -7.93 0.90
C ASP A 176 0.84 -6.58 1.31
N GLU A 177 0.33 -5.78 0.36
CA GLU A 177 -0.40 -4.54 0.66
C GLU A 177 -1.63 -4.80 1.54
N ILE A 178 -2.27 -5.98 1.38
CA ILE A 178 -3.42 -6.39 2.22
C ILE A 178 -3.07 -6.42 3.71
N TYR A 179 -1.81 -6.58 4.06
CA TYR A 179 -1.29 -6.57 5.44
C TYR A 179 -0.71 -5.20 5.80
N HIS A 180 0.22 -4.70 4.98
CA HIS A 180 1.03 -3.53 5.35
C HIS A 180 0.30 -2.20 5.16
N ALA A 181 -0.45 -2.02 4.07
CA ALA A 181 -1.27 -0.83 3.87
C ALA A 181 -2.42 -0.77 4.88
N ARG A 182 -3.07 -1.91 5.13
CA ARG A 182 -4.08 -2.05 6.18
C ARG A 182 -3.52 -1.64 7.54
N THR A 183 -2.43 -2.24 7.98
CA THR A 183 -1.84 -1.95 9.30
C THR A 183 -1.33 -0.51 9.41
N ALA A 184 -0.80 0.05 8.32
CA ALA A 184 -0.45 1.47 8.27
C ALA A 184 -1.66 2.38 8.50
N TYR A 185 -2.83 2.01 7.95
CA TYR A 185 -4.07 2.75 8.17
C TYR A 185 -4.64 2.54 9.57
N GLU A 186 -4.56 1.32 10.11
CA GLU A 186 -4.91 1.02 11.51
C GLU A 186 -4.13 1.90 12.49
N HIS A 187 -2.83 2.10 12.26
CA HIS A 187 -2.02 3.04 13.04
C HIS A 187 -2.51 4.50 12.93
N ILE A 188 -3.02 4.92 11.76
CA ILE A 188 -3.58 6.27 11.59
C ILE A 188 -4.85 6.43 12.41
N LEU A 189 -5.70 5.39 12.45
CA LEU A 189 -6.96 5.36 13.18
C LEU A 189 -6.79 5.09 14.68
N GLY A 190 -5.57 4.73 15.14
CA GLY A 190 -5.32 4.35 16.54
C GLY A 190 -5.91 2.99 16.91
N LEU A 191 -6.08 2.10 15.93
CA LEU A 191 -6.60 0.76 16.09
C LEU A 191 -5.48 -0.25 16.38
N GLU A 192 -5.85 -1.44 16.88
CA GLU A 192 -4.92 -2.54 17.07
C GLU A 192 -4.39 -3.04 15.71
N PRO A 193 -3.07 -3.16 15.53
CA PRO A 193 -2.49 -3.58 14.26
C PRO A 193 -2.85 -5.03 13.92
N TYR A 194 -3.39 -5.27 12.73
CA TYR A 194 -3.66 -6.62 12.22
C TYR A 194 -2.36 -7.42 12.02
N GLU A 195 -1.39 -6.81 11.37
CA GLU A 195 -0.09 -7.44 11.13
C GLU A 195 0.93 -6.91 12.15
N ASN A 196 1.33 -7.76 13.09
CA ASN A 196 2.28 -7.46 14.18
C ASN A 196 3.53 -8.34 14.17
N THR A 197 3.69 -9.24 13.18
CA THR A 197 4.86 -10.12 13.06
C THR A 197 6.11 -9.38 12.59
N HIS A 198 5.94 -8.27 11.87
CA HIS A 198 7.03 -7.41 11.43
C HIS A 198 7.06 -6.10 12.23
N PRO A 199 8.26 -5.51 12.45
CA PRO A 199 8.40 -4.26 13.16
C PRO A 199 7.64 -3.11 12.50
N THR A 200 7.34 -2.09 13.31
CA THR A 200 6.36 -1.05 12.96
C THR A 200 6.89 0.00 11.99
N LEU A 201 8.20 0.26 11.92
CA LEU A 201 8.75 1.42 11.19
C LEU A 201 8.35 1.45 9.71
N GLY A 202 8.40 0.30 9.02
CA GLY A 202 8.02 0.25 7.60
C GLY A 202 6.55 0.66 7.38
N LYS A 203 5.64 0.22 8.25
CA LYS A 203 4.22 0.56 8.22
C LYS A 203 3.98 2.03 8.58
N LEU A 204 4.75 2.59 9.52
CA LEU A 204 4.71 4.02 9.83
C LEU A 204 5.18 4.87 8.64
N ILE A 205 6.17 4.43 7.88
CA ILE A 205 6.57 5.12 6.65
C ILE A 205 5.44 5.07 5.62
N ILE A 206 4.79 3.92 5.41
CA ILE A 206 3.62 3.81 4.52
C ILE A 206 2.51 4.76 4.98
N SER A 207 2.26 4.85 6.29
CA SER A 207 1.21 5.73 6.85
C SER A 207 1.42 7.21 6.52
N VAL A 208 2.66 7.65 6.29
CA VAL A 208 2.94 9.03 5.84
C VAL A 208 2.34 9.29 4.46
N GLY A 209 2.51 8.36 3.51
CA GLY A 209 1.92 8.49 2.19
C GLY A 209 0.38 8.50 2.24
N ILE A 210 -0.21 7.61 3.06
CA ILE A 210 -1.67 7.57 3.27
C ILE A 210 -2.17 8.88 3.90
N ARG A 211 -1.45 9.47 4.85
CA ARG A 211 -1.83 10.77 5.47
C ARG A 211 -1.81 11.94 4.48
N ILE A 212 -0.92 11.91 3.49
CA ILE A 212 -0.78 12.99 2.51
C ILE A 212 -1.78 12.85 1.36
N PHE A 213 -1.98 11.62 0.86
CA PHE A 213 -2.72 11.37 -0.38
C PHE A 213 -4.05 10.61 -0.16
N GLY A 214 -4.37 10.20 1.08
CA GLY A 214 -5.53 9.40 1.40
C GLY A 214 -5.26 7.90 1.38
N MET A 215 -6.21 7.12 1.94
CA MET A 215 -6.17 5.65 1.91
C MET A 215 -6.64 5.17 0.53
N ASN A 216 -5.76 5.25 -0.45
CA ASN A 216 -5.97 4.85 -1.84
C ASN A 216 -4.68 4.22 -2.41
N PRO A 217 -4.74 3.53 -3.55
CA PRO A 217 -3.58 2.84 -4.13
C PRO A 217 -2.34 3.72 -4.33
N PHE A 218 -2.51 4.94 -4.79
CA PHE A 218 -1.42 5.89 -4.89
C PHE A 218 -0.83 6.23 -3.52
N GLY A 219 -1.69 6.52 -2.54
CA GLY A 219 -1.29 6.94 -1.20
C GLY A 219 -0.44 5.90 -0.48
N TRP A 220 -0.87 4.64 -0.43
CA TRP A 220 -0.11 3.60 0.26
C TRP A 220 1.17 3.18 -0.47
N ARG A 221 1.27 3.37 -1.81
CA ARG A 221 2.48 3.03 -2.60
C ARG A 221 3.50 4.17 -2.68
N PHE A 222 3.06 5.41 -2.45
CA PHE A 222 3.88 6.61 -2.66
C PHE A 222 5.24 6.53 -1.96
N MET A 223 5.26 6.21 -0.67
CA MET A 223 6.51 6.19 0.10
C MET A 223 7.46 5.08 -0.35
N GLY A 224 6.97 3.89 -0.67
CA GLY A 224 7.78 2.81 -1.23
C GLY A 224 8.46 3.24 -2.53
N THR A 225 7.70 3.85 -3.44
CA THR A 225 8.22 4.36 -4.71
C THR A 225 9.23 5.50 -4.50
N LEU A 226 8.96 6.43 -3.58
CA LEU A 226 9.90 7.50 -3.25
C LEU A 226 11.23 6.95 -2.72
N PHE A 227 11.20 5.96 -1.81
CA PHE A 227 12.42 5.32 -1.32
C PHE A 227 13.15 4.56 -2.43
N GLY A 228 12.43 3.91 -3.35
CA GLY A 228 13.00 3.30 -4.55
C GLY A 228 13.76 4.30 -5.42
N VAL A 229 13.19 5.49 -5.63
CA VAL A 229 13.86 6.59 -6.34
C VAL A 229 15.09 7.08 -5.57
N LEU A 230 15.00 7.24 -4.25
CA LEU A 230 16.11 7.68 -3.40
C LEU A 230 17.24 6.65 -3.27
N MET A 231 16.98 5.37 -3.54
CA MET A 231 18.04 4.36 -3.61
C MET A 231 19.07 4.68 -4.70
N LEU A 232 18.67 5.31 -5.81
CA LEU A 232 19.58 5.56 -6.93
C LEU A 232 20.73 6.52 -6.57
N PRO A 233 20.49 7.72 -6.02
CA PRO A 233 21.57 8.58 -5.57
C PRO A 233 22.39 7.95 -4.44
N ALA A 234 21.76 7.21 -3.52
CA ALA A 234 22.45 6.50 -2.44
C ALA A 234 23.41 5.43 -3.00
N LEU A 235 22.92 4.61 -3.93
CA LEU A 235 23.72 3.58 -4.59
C LEU A 235 24.85 4.20 -5.43
N TYR A 236 24.56 5.27 -6.19
CA TYR A 236 25.59 5.97 -6.97
C TYR A 236 26.73 6.46 -6.07
N HIS A 237 26.40 7.06 -4.93
CA HIS A 237 27.37 7.54 -3.95
C HIS A 237 28.23 6.39 -3.38
N PHE A 238 27.61 5.29 -3.02
CA PHE A 238 28.29 4.08 -2.57
C PHE A 238 29.25 3.53 -3.65
N LEU A 239 28.76 3.39 -4.90
CA LEU A 239 29.58 2.94 -6.03
C LEU A 239 30.74 3.91 -6.32
N LYS A 240 30.54 5.22 -6.14
CA LYS A 240 31.59 6.21 -6.33
C LYS A 240 32.75 6.05 -5.33
N ARG A 241 32.42 5.66 -4.08
CA ARG A 241 33.45 5.29 -3.09
C ARG A 241 34.23 4.04 -3.48
N LEU A 242 33.53 3.05 -4.03
CA LEU A 242 34.15 1.77 -4.40
C LEU A 242 35.03 1.90 -5.62
N PHE A 243 34.52 2.51 -6.68
CA PHE A 243 35.17 2.45 -7.99
C PHE A 243 35.81 3.77 -8.42
N GLY A 244 35.41 4.91 -7.89
CA GLY A 244 35.91 6.23 -8.29
C GLY A 244 35.53 6.67 -9.71
N SER A 245 35.19 5.74 -10.60
CA SER A 245 34.89 5.97 -12.01
C SER A 245 33.44 6.39 -12.23
N THR A 246 33.22 7.57 -12.81
CA THR A 246 31.89 8.07 -13.19
C THR A 246 31.17 7.09 -14.12
N PHE A 247 31.89 6.48 -15.08
CA PHE A 247 31.26 5.51 -16.00
C PHE A 247 30.73 4.28 -15.28
N LEU A 248 31.56 3.64 -14.43
CA LEU A 248 31.14 2.45 -13.68
C LEU A 248 29.98 2.75 -12.72
N CYS A 249 30.01 3.91 -12.05
CA CYS A 249 28.94 4.32 -11.15
C CYS A 249 27.63 4.54 -11.90
N THR A 250 27.67 5.25 -13.02
CA THR A 250 26.48 5.48 -13.84
C THR A 250 25.93 4.17 -14.40
N ALA A 251 26.80 3.31 -14.96
CA ALA A 251 26.38 2.01 -15.49
C ALA A 251 25.74 1.13 -14.42
N GLY A 252 26.36 1.02 -13.23
CA GLY A 252 25.81 0.25 -12.12
C GLY A 252 24.48 0.79 -11.62
N THR A 253 24.34 2.12 -11.50
CA THR A 253 23.08 2.75 -11.08
C THR A 253 21.97 2.58 -12.13
N VAL A 254 22.31 2.67 -13.43
CA VAL A 254 21.36 2.43 -14.53
C VAL A 254 20.90 0.98 -14.52
N LEU A 255 21.80 0.01 -14.39
CA LEU A 255 21.44 -1.40 -14.30
C LEU A 255 20.48 -1.67 -13.12
N PHE A 256 20.76 -1.08 -11.96
CA PHE A 256 19.89 -1.20 -10.79
C PHE A 256 18.55 -0.49 -11.00
N ALA A 257 18.52 0.70 -11.60
CA ALA A 257 17.30 1.46 -11.86
C ALA A 257 16.32 0.71 -12.78
N PHE A 258 16.86 -0.02 -13.77
CA PHE A 258 16.07 -0.77 -14.76
C PHE A 258 15.99 -2.27 -14.45
N ASP A 259 16.44 -2.69 -13.26
CA ASP A 259 16.20 -4.04 -12.77
C ASP A 259 14.70 -4.24 -12.49
N PHE A 260 14.15 -5.34 -13.02
CA PHE A 260 12.72 -5.63 -12.89
C PHE A 260 12.27 -5.78 -11.43
N MET A 261 13.10 -6.42 -10.61
CA MET A 261 12.77 -6.62 -9.18
C MET A 261 12.72 -5.27 -8.45
N HIS A 262 13.72 -4.39 -8.68
CA HIS A 262 13.71 -3.05 -8.10
C HIS A 262 12.46 -2.27 -8.51
N TYR A 263 12.12 -2.26 -9.80
CA TYR A 263 10.95 -1.56 -10.31
C TYR A 263 9.63 -2.08 -9.70
N VAL A 264 9.43 -3.38 -9.64
CA VAL A 264 8.18 -3.97 -9.13
C VAL A 264 8.06 -3.81 -7.62
N GLN A 265 9.11 -4.17 -6.86
CA GLN A 265 9.07 -4.16 -5.40
C GLN A 265 8.94 -2.76 -4.79
N THR A 266 9.49 -1.74 -5.44
CA THR A 266 9.37 -0.36 -4.94
C THR A 266 8.02 0.28 -5.25
N ARG A 267 7.20 -0.33 -6.11
CA ARG A 267 5.87 0.18 -6.52
C ARG A 267 4.69 -0.49 -5.80
N ILE A 268 4.96 -1.35 -4.85
CA ILE A 268 3.97 -1.96 -3.96
C ILE A 268 4.27 -1.57 -2.52
N ALA A 269 3.23 -1.49 -1.68
CA ALA A 269 3.40 -1.09 -0.28
C ALA A 269 3.92 -2.26 0.57
N THR A 270 5.19 -2.61 0.37
CA THR A 270 5.92 -3.57 1.18
C THR A 270 6.95 -2.87 2.06
N ILE A 271 7.35 -3.52 3.14
CA ILE A 271 8.35 -2.98 4.07
C ILE A 271 9.80 -3.23 3.62
N ASP A 272 10.01 -4.14 2.69
CA ASP A 272 11.34 -4.54 2.20
C ASP A 272 12.09 -3.41 1.53
N THR A 273 11.41 -2.58 0.78
CA THR A 273 11.96 -1.41 0.10
C THR A 273 12.73 -0.50 1.06
N TYR A 274 12.16 -0.23 2.23
CA TYR A 274 12.81 0.62 3.24
C TYR A 274 14.04 -0.05 3.85
N ALA A 275 13.96 -1.36 4.12
CA ALA A 275 15.09 -2.13 4.63
C ALA A 275 16.28 -2.08 3.66
N VAL A 276 16.05 -2.31 2.37
CA VAL A 276 17.11 -2.25 1.33
C VAL A 276 17.72 -0.85 1.25
N PHE A 277 16.93 0.21 1.31
CA PHE A 277 17.44 1.58 1.33
C PHE A 277 18.40 1.81 2.51
N PHE A 278 18.00 1.44 3.73
CA PHE A 278 18.86 1.59 4.90
C PHE A 278 20.10 0.69 4.86
N ILE A 279 20.02 -0.50 4.25
CA ILE A 279 21.17 -1.37 4.03
C ILE A 279 22.21 -0.70 3.10
N ILE A 280 21.77 -0.06 2.02
CA ILE A 280 22.69 0.69 1.14
C ILE A 280 23.41 1.78 1.91
N LEU A 281 22.68 2.58 2.71
CA LEU A 281 23.27 3.65 3.53
C LEU A 281 24.20 3.11 4.61
N MET A 282 23.84 1.98 5.24
CA MET A 282 24.66 1.29 6.23
C MET A 282 26.02 0.90 5.63
N TYR A 283 26.02 0.27 4.44
CA TYR A 283 27.25 -0.13 3.76
C TYR A 283 28.08 1.07 3.30
N ASP A 284 27.45 2.16 2.83
CA ASP A 284 28.19 3.39 2.48
C ASP A 284 28.89 3.98 3.71
N ALA A 285 28.20 4.07 4.83
CA ALA A 285 28.78 4.55 6.10
C ALA A 285 29.89 3.61 6.62
N MET A 286 29.70 2.29 6.53
CA MET A 286 30.70 1.31 6.93
C MET A 286 31.95 1.38 6.03
N LEU A 287 31.76 1.61 4.72
CA LEU A 287 32.88 1.78 3.79
C LEU A 287 33.71 3.02 4.14
N VAL A 288 33.08 4.12 4.57
CA VAL A 288 33.80 5.28 5.11
C VAL A 288 34.66 4.87 6.30
N PHE A 289 34.09 4.14 7.26
CA PHE A 289 34.80 3.67 8.44
C PHE A 289 36.03 2.81 8.08
N ILE A 290 35.86 1.83 7.17
CA ILE A 290 36.94 0.91 6.75
C ILE A 290 38.07 1.65 5.99
N GLN A 291 37.75 2.74 5.30
CA GLN A 291 38.74 3.55 4.57
C GLN A 291 39.63 4.41 5.48
N HIS A 292 39.25 4.60 6.75
CA HIS A 292 40.10 5.27 7.73
C HIS A 292 41.29 4.39 8.14
N ASP A 293 42.40 5.05 8.47
CA ASP A 293 43.54 4.36 9.04
C ASP A 293 43.39 4.26 10.58
N LEU A 294 43.02 3.06 11.04
CA LEU A 294 42.79 2.80 12.47
C LEU A 294 43.99 3.04 13.35
N LYS A 295 45.21 3.16 12.77
CA LYS A 295 46.45 3.42 13.55
C LYS A 295 46.76 4.91 13.72
N THR A 296 46.37 5.72 12.77
CA THR A 296 46.72 7.14 12.71
C THR A 296 45.54 8.09 12.93
N ASP A 297 44.33 7.67 12.59
CA ASP A 297 43.15 8.50 12.71
C ASP A 297 42.59 8.50 14.14
N SER A 298 42.25 9.70 14.62
CA SER A 298 41.64 9.88 15.94
C SER A 298 40.25 9.21 15.98
N PHE A 299 39.91 8.61 17.13
CA PHE A 299 38.58 8.05 17.41
C PHE A 299 37.43 9.02 17.08
N LYS A 300 37.63 10.32 17.29
CA LYS A 300 36.62 11.36 16.92
C LYS A 300 36.33 11.44 15.43
N LYS A 301 37.27 11.03 14.56
CA LYS A 301 37.04 10.96 13.09
C LYS A 301 36.34 9.68 12.69
N LEU A 302 36.57 8.58 13.40
CA LEU A 302 36.00 7.25 13.13
C LEU A 302 34.55 7.14 13.61
N LEU A 303 34.25 7.75 14.75
CA LEU A 303 32.98 7.61 15.45
C LEU A 303 31.74 7.99 14.60
N PRO A 304 31.73 9.07 13.80
CA PRO A 304 30.54 9.43 13.02
C PRO A 304 30.12 8.37 12.00
N SER A 305 31.08 7.81 11.25
CA SER A 305 30.79 6.79 10.25
C SER A 305 30.32 5.48 10.87
N LEU A 306 30.92 5.09 12.01
CA LEU A 306 30.50 3.91 12.76
C LEU A 306 29.10 4.09 13.37
N LEU A 307 28.80 5.24 13.94
CA LEU A 307 27.47 5.57 14.49
C LEU A 307 26.41 5.58 13.38
N LEU A 308 26.69 6.22 12.24
CA LEU A 308 25.77 6.24 11.10
C LEU A 308 25.49 4.83 10.58
N SER A 309 26.52 3.99 10.44
CA SER A 309 26.33 2.59 10.06
C SER A 309 25.45 1.84 11.05
N GLY A 310 25.67 2.01 12.36
CA GLY A 310 24.83 1.41 13.40
C GLY A 310 23.39 1.92 13.38
N ILE A 311 23.19 3.23 13.17
CA ILE A 311 21.84 3.82 13.06
C ILE A 311 21.10 3.25 11.85
N PHE A 312 21.72 3.21 10.67
CA PHE A 312 21.08 2.66 9.46
C PHE A 312 20.83 1.17 9.59
N MET A 313 21.72 0.41 10.23
CA MET A 313 21.46 -1.00 10.56
C MET A 313 20.24 -1.15 11.48
N GLY A 314 20.14 -0.32 12.52
CA GLY A 314 18.99 -0.31 13.42
C GLY A 314 17.68 0.04 12.72
N LEU A 315 17.69 1.07 11.87
CA LEU A 315 16.52 1.46 11.06
C LEU A 315 16.12 0.34 10.08
N GLY A 316 17.07 -0.28 9.39
CA GLY A 316 16.80 -1.40 8.50
C GLY A 316 16.15 -2.59 9.23
N ASN A 317 16.69 -2.96 10.39
CA ASN A 317 16.10 -4.01 11.21
C ASN A 317 14.73 -3.63 11.77
N TRP A 318 14.49 -2.36 12.08
CA TRP A 318 13.19 -1.89 12.57
C TRP A 318 12.13 -1.81 11.45
N THR A 319 12.52 -1.89 10.19
CA THR A 319 11.57 -2.08 9.09
C THR A 319 11.25 -3.56 8.85
N ARG A 320 12.26 -4.45 8.99
CA ARG A 320 12.13 -5.88 8.73
C ARG A 320 12.99 -6.67 9.72
N SER A 321 12.45 -7.05 10.86
CA SER A 321 13.06 -8.10 11.70
C SER A 321 12.48 -9.45 11.28
N ASN A 322 13.33 -10.41 10.92
CA ASN A 322 12.90 -11.79 10.92
C ASN A 322 12.75 -12.23 12.38
N SER A 323 11.54 -12.54 12.79
CA SER A 323 11.24 -13.15 14.09
C SER A 323 11.89 -14.53 14.29
N GLU A 324 12.71 -14.99 13.34
CA GLU A 324 13.44 -16.25 13.38
C GLU A 324 14.85 -16.14 14.03
N ILE A 325 15.21 -14.95 14.56
CA ILE A 325 16.46 -14.79 15.34
C ILE A 325 16.09 -14.45 16.79
N CYS A 326 15.42 -15.38 17.46
CA CYS A 326 15.34 -15.48 18.90
C CYS A 326 15.48 -16.95 19.31
#